data_1d9273d72b93b43a4f0299e3e703fdc1
#
_entry.id   1d9273d72b93b43a4f0299e3e703fdc1
#
_cell.length_a   1.000
_cell.length_b   1.000
_cell.length_c   1.000
_cell.angle_alpha   90.00
_cell.angle_beta   90.00
_cell.angle_gamma   90.00
#
_symmetry.space_group_name_H-M   'P 1'
#
loop_
_entity.id
_entity.type
_entity.pdbx_description
1 polymer ?
#
loop_
_entity_poly.entity_id
_entity_poly.type
_entity_poly.pdbx_seq_one_letter_code
_entity_poly.pdbx_strand_id
1 'polypeptide(L)'
;FDAVVLHTFFTDETTKRAVETVKNAAVTAGRNPDDVRVWSCLATIGDHLPEPLQLKKRVGRMATYLQFYGDLMVSTNQWDPTVLARFRAHELVRNFQGALDQNATTEELETVATLIPDAWLAPAAYGSPSVCVTAINHQFDLGCDGVILHGASPQELEPIVQAYAVQRDSERFKHLPANPALAPSRA
;
A
#
# COMPACT_ATOMS: atom_id res chain seq x y z
N PHE A 1 -5.46 11.07 18.81
CA PHE A 1 -5.69 10.01 17.82
C PHE A 1 -5.30 8.66 18.41
N ASP A 2 -6.03 7.61 18.07
CA ASP A 2 -5.77 6.24 18.54
C ASP A 2 -5.14 5.38 17.42
N ALA A 3 -5.20 5.88 16.19
CA ALA A 3 -4.53 5.23 15.05
C ALA A 3 -4.16 6.25 13.95
N VAL A 4 -3.16 5.87 13.17
CA VAL A 4 -2.74 6.55 11.94
C VAL A 4 -2.76 5.53 10.81
N VAL A 5 -3.33 5.90 9.67
CA VAL A 5 -3.27 5.10 8.43
C VAL A 5 -2.27 5.76 7.50
N LEU A 6 -1.27 4.99 7.08
CA LEU A 6 -0.26 5.44 6.15
C LEU A 6 -0.81 5.44 4.71
N HIS A 7 -0.16 6.19 3.83
CA HIS A 7 -0.49 6.16 2.41
C HIS A 7 0.09 4.92 1.74
N THR A 8 -0.51 4.49 0.62
CA THR A 8 -0.01 3.37 -0.18
C THR A 8 1.28 3.73 -0.94
N PHE A 9 2.05 2.73 -1.33
CA PHE A 9 3.36 2.86 -1.99
C PHE A 9 4.44 3.59 -1.18
N PHE A 10 4.37 3.54 0.13
CA PHE A 10 5.50 3.93 0.95
C PHE A 10 6.62 2.89 0.84
N THR A 11 7.86 3.35 0.65
CA THR A 11 9.03 2.46 0.73
C THR A 11 9.22 1.96 2.17
N ASP A 12 10.05 0.93 2.35
CA ASP A 12 10.36 0.38 3.67
C ASP A 12 10.93 1.45 4.60
N GLU A 13 11.85 2.28 4.09
CA GLU A 13 12.46 3.38 4.83
C GLU A 13 11.40 4.43 5.23
N THR A 14 10.49 4.73 4.32
CA THR A 14 9.40 5.68 4.59
C THR A 14 8.44 5.12 5.62
N THR A 15 8.08 3.85 5.51
CA THR A 15 7.20 3.17 6.47
C THR A 15 7.84 3.15 7.86
N LYS A 16 9.10 2.73 8.00
CA LYS A 16 9.83 2.76 9.27
C LYS A 16 9.87 4.16 9.89
N ARG A 17 10.27 5.15 9.09
CA ARG A 17 10.34 6.54 9.54
C ARG A 17 8.96 7.06 10.00
N ALA A 18 7.89 6.71 9.32
CA ALA A 18 6.54 7.09 9.70
C ALA A 18 6.11 6.45 11.02
N VAL A 19 6.37 5.14 11.19
CA VAL A 19 6.12 4.41 12.45
C VAL A 19 6.88 5.06 13.60
N GLU A 20 8.19 5.26 13.45
CA GLU A 20 9.03 5.89 14.48
C GLU A 20 8.54 7.29 14.84
N THR A 21 8.14 8.10 13.85
CA THR A 21 7.61 9.44 14.08
C THR A 21 6.34 9.40 14.92
N VAL A 22 5.41 8.51 14.62
CA VAL A 22 4.14 8.38 15.37
C VAL A 22 4.39 7.88 16.79
N LYS A 23 5.20 6.82 16.94
CA LYS A 23 5.50 6.24 18.26
C LYS A 23 6.27 7.23 19.16
N ASN A 24 7.25 7.94 18.62
CA ASN A 24 8.01 8.96 19.35
C ASN A 24 7.13 10.17 19.74
N ALA A 25 6.21 10.58 18.87
CA ALA A 25 5.26 11.64 19.21
C ALA A 25 4.33 11.23 20.36
N ALA A 26 3.88 9.97 20.41
CA ALA A 26 3.10 9.45 21.54
C ALA A 26 3.90 9.51 22.83
N VAL A 27 5.15 9.06 22.85
CA VAL A 27 6.05 9.14 24.01
C VAL A 27 6.24 10.59 24.45
N THR A 28 6.51 11.50 23.53
CA THR A 28 6.68 12.94 23.82
C THR A 28 5.43 13.55 24.44
N ALA A 29 4.25 13.06 24.04
CA ALA A 29 2.96 13.47 24.61
C ALA A 29 2.60 12.76 25.94
N GLY A 30 3.51 11.97 26.52
CA GLY A 30 3.28 11.22 27.76
C GLY A 30 2.32 10.03 27.61
N ARG A 31 2.10 9.54 26.39
CA ARG A 31 1.26 8.36 26.08
C ARG A 31 2.12 7.13 25.93
N ASN A 32 1.54 5.95 26.22
CA ASN A 32 2.15 4.70 25.81
C ASN A 32 2.13 4.61 24.26
N PRO A 33 3.28 4.40 23.58
CA PRO A 33 3.32 4.28 22.13
C PRO A 33 2.47 3.11 21.59
N ASP A 34 2.25 2.06 22.37
CA ASP A 34 1.43 0.91 21.97
C ASP A 34 -0.08 1.24 21.90
N ASP A 35 -0.50 2.32 22.54
CA ASP A 35 -1.88 2.81 22.48
C ASP A 35 -2.18 3.57 21.17
N VAL A 36 -1.15 3.88 20.37
CA VAL A 36 -1.32 4.56 19.08
C VAL A 36 -0.91 3.61 17.96
N ARG A 37 -1.89 3.09 17.24
CA ARG A 37 -1.67 2.10 16.18
C ARG A 37 -1.28 2.76 14.85
N VAL A 38 -0.35 2.14 14.14
CA VAL A 38 0.03 2.53 12.78
C VAL A 38 -0.39 1.45 11.80
N TRP A 39 -1.22 1.82 10.84
CA TRP A 39 -1.74 0.92 9.82
C TRP A 39 -1.07 1.21 8.48
N SER A 40 -0.41 0.22 7.92
CA SER A 40 0.06 0.27 6.53
C SER A 40 -1.12 0.16 5.56
N CYS A 41 -1.06 0.90 4.45
CA CYS A 41 -1.97 0.76 3.33
C CYS A 41 -1.20 0.12 2.16
N LEU A 42 -1.28 -1.19 2.02
CA LEU A 42 -0.49 -1.99 1.09
C LEU A 42 -1.27 -2.26 -0.19
N ALA A 43 -0.79 -1.71 -1.32
CA ALA A 43 -1.33 -2.09 -2.62
C ALA A 43 -1.12 -3.59 -2.84
N THR A 44 -2.20 -4.34 -3.04
CA THR A 44 -2.15 -5.81 -3.07
C THR A 44 -2.78 -6.32 -4.35
N ILE A 45 -1.97 -6.98 -5.19
CA ILE A 45 -2.33 -7.44 -6.51
C ILE A 45 -1.87 -8.89 -6.70
N GLY A 46 -2.82 -9.83 -6.70
CA GLY A 46 -2.53 -11.24 -6.96
C GLY A 46 -2.33 -11.54 -8.44
N ASP A 47 -1.41 -12.45 -8.76
CA ASP A 47 -1.12 -12.91 -10.12
C ASP A 47 -2.20 -13.83 -10.73
N HIS A 48 -3.17 -14.25 -9.92
CA HIS A 48 -4.36 -14.96 -10.39
C HIS A 48 -5.36 -14.07 -11.14
N LEU A 49 -5.19 -12.75 -11.07
CA LEU A 49 -6.02 -11.80 -11.83
C LEU A 49 -5.58 -11.77 -13.30
N PRO A 50 -6.49 -11.42 -14.25
CA PRO A 50 -6.09 -11.20 -15.64
C PRO A 50 -4.99 -10.13 -15.77
N GLU A 51 -4.01 -10.36 -16.66
CA GLU A 51 -2.87 -9.44 -16.85
C GLU A 51 -3.26 -7.97 -17.05
N PRO A 52 -4.28 -7.62 -17.88
CA PRO A 52 -4.69 -6.22 -18.02
C PRO A 52 -5.18 -5.61 -16.70
N LEU A 53 -5.82 -6.41 -15.83
CA LEU A 53 -6.27 -5.97 -14.53
C LEU A 53 -5.11 -5.80 -13.55
N GLN A 54 -4.12 -6.70 -13.59
CA GLN A 54 -2.89 -6.55 -12.80
C GLN A 54 -2.16 -5.24 -13.18
N LEU A 55 -1.99 -4.99 -14.49
CA LEU A 55 -1.36 -3.77 -15.01
C LEU A 55 -2.11 -2.51 -14.53
N LYS A 56 -3.44 -2.52 -14.65
CA LYS A 56 -4.30 -1.43 -14.20
C LYS A 56 -4.14 -1.16 -12.70
N LYS A 57 -4.14 -2.21 -11.88
CA LYS A 57 -4.05 -2.09 -10.41
C LYS A 57 -2.65 -1.69 -9.93
N ARG A 58 -1.61 -2.08 -10.63
CA ARG A 58 -0.22 -1.79 -10.29
C ARG A 58 0.23 -0.48 -10.91
N VAL A 59 0.36 -0.45 -12.21
CA VAL A 59 0.88 0.71 -12.96
C VAL A 59 -0.15 1.83 -13.02
N GLY A 60 -1.38 1.54 -13.40
CA GLY A 60 -2.43 2.54 -13.50
C GLY A 60 -2.68 3.27 -12.17
N ARG A 61 -2.72 2.54 -11.06
CA ARG A 61 -2.89 3.12 -9.71
C ARG A 61 -1.73 4.03 -9.33
N MET A 62 -0.48 3.56 -9.51
CA MET A 62 0.69 4.39 -9.26
C MET A 62 0.65 5.65 -10.13
N ALA A 63 0.39 5.50 -11.43
CA ALA A 63 0.32 6.62 -12.36
C ALA A 63 -0.74 7.65 -11.97
N THR A 64 -1.92 7.21 -11.53
CA THR A 64 -2.97 8.09 -11.02
C THR A 64 -2.50 8.87 -9.79
N TYR A 65 -1.80 8.22 -8.86
CA TYR A 65 -1.24 8.93 -7.71
C TYR A 65 -0.16 9.93 -8.12
N LEU A 66 0.69 9.59 -9.10
CA LEU A 66 1.69 10.54 -9.63
C LEU A 66 1.05 11.73 -10.33
N GLN A 67 -0.13 11.55 -10.96
CA GLN A 67 -0.88 12.67 -11.52
C GLN A 67 -1.34 13.67 -10.44
N PHE A 68 -1.94 13.17 -9.35
CA PHE A 68 -2.64 14.00 -8.37
C PHE A 68 -1.80 14.34 -7.13
N TYR A 69 -0.92 13.43 -6.71
CA TYR A 69 -0.16 13.51 -5.45
C TYR A 69 1.35 13.31 -5.65
N GLY A 70 1.84 13.38 -6.90
CA GLY A 70 3.21 13.02 -7.25
C GLY A 70 4.27 13.76 -6.45
N ASP A 71 4.12 15.07 -6.24
CA ASP A 71 5.09 15.85 -5.47
C ASP A 71 5.16 15.39 -4.00
N LEU A 72 3.99 15.09 -3.40
CA LEU A 72 3.92 14.56 -2.05
C LEU A 72 4.55 13.17 -1.97
N MET A 73 4.25 12.28 -2.92
CA MET A 73 4.82 10.93 -2.94
C MET A 73 6.33 10.94 -3.11
N VAL A 74 6.83 11.76 -4.04
CA VAL A 74 8.26 11.90 -4.32
C VAL A 74 9.00 12.45 -3.10
N SER A 75 8.49 13.52 -2.48
CA SER A 75 9.11 14.10 -1.28
C SER A 75 9.09 13.15 -0.09
N THR A 76 7.97 12.45 0.13
CA THR A 76 7.80 11.53 1.26
C THR A 76 8.69 10.30 1.13
N ASN A 77 8.77 9.71 -0.06
CA ASN A 77 9.62 8.55 -0.34
C ASN A 77 11.08 8.93 -0.66
N GLN A 78 11.41 10.21 -0.72
CA GLN A 78 12.74 10.71 -1.10
C GLN A 78 13.17 10.21 -2.49
N TRP A 79 12.22 10.11 -3.41
CA TRP A 79 12.47 9.72 -4.80
C TRP A 79 13.05 10.88 -5.62
N ASP A 80 13.65 10.54 -6.76
CA ASP A 80 14.18 11.54 -7.69
C ASP A 80 13.05 12.34 -8.37
N PRO A 81 12.94 13.66 -8.12
CA PRO A 81 11.89 14.48 -8.69
C PRO A 81 12.00 14.63 -10.23
N THR A 82 13.17 14.36 -10.82
CA THR A 82 13.33 14.43 -12.28
C THR A 82 12.56 13.33 -12.99
N VAL A 83 12.36 12.19 -12.34
CA VAL A 83 11.51 11.09 -12.84
C VAL A 83 10.06 11.54 -12.93
N LEU A 84 9.54 12.18 -11.87
CA LEU A 84 8.18 12.74 -11.89
C LEU A 84 8.01 13.81 -12.96
N ALA A 85 9.01 14.66 -13.13
CA ALA A 85 8.98 15.69 -14.16
C ALA A 85 8.91 15.08 -15.58
N ARG A 86 9.71 14.03 -15.86
CA ARG A 86 9.65 13.28 -17.13
C ARG A 86 8.30 12.59 -17.34
N PHE A 87 7.76 11.94 -16.29
CA PHE A 87 6.44 11.32 -16.33
C PHE A 87 5.37 12.34 -16.73
N ARG A 88 5.32 13.50 -16.06
CA ARG A 88 4.34 14.56 -16.33
C ARG A 88 4.52 15.23 -17.70
N ALA A 89 5.75 15.30 -18.21
CA ALA A 89 6.05 15.88 -19.51
C ALA A 89 5.68 14.97 -20.68
N HIS A 90 5.52 13.67 -20.46
CA HIS A 90 5.16 12.74 -21.52
C HIS A 90 3.81 13.09 -22.13
N GLU A 91 3.71 13.08 -23.46
CA GLU A 91 2.54 13.56 -24.20
C GLU A 91 1.25 12.86 -23.77
N LEU A 92 1.28 11.54 -23.63
CA LEU A 92 0.15 10.75 -23.18
C LEU A 92 -0.34 11.23 -21.80
N VAL A 93 0.56 11.37 -20.82
CA VAL A 93 0.20 11.76 -19.45
C VAL A 93 -0.31 13.19 -19.39
N ARG A 94 0.38 14.11 -20.08
CA ARG A 94 0.02 15.54 -20.11
C ARG A 94 -1.36 15.81 -20.70
N ASN A 95 -1.75 15.03 -21.71
CA ASN A 95 -3.02 15.21 -22.43
C ASN A 95 -4.12 14.30 -21.93
N PHE A 96 -3.82 13.37 -20.98
CA PHE A 96 -4.78 12.40 -20.48
C PHE A 96 -5.90 13.05 -19.67
N GLN A 97 -7.14 12.65 -19.96
CA GLN A 97 -8.32 13.16 -19.27
C GLN A 97 -8.81 12.17 -18.21
N GLY A 98 -8.80 12.61 -16.96
CA GLY A 98 -9.23 11.80 -15.81
C GLY A 98 -8.11 10.94 -15.21
N ALA A 99 -8.48 9.93 -14.46
CA ALA A 99 -7.55 9.05 -13.76
C ALA A 99 -7.05 7.92 -14.67
N LEU A 100 -5.74 7.72 -14.74
CA LEU A 100 -5.14 6.69 -15.57
C LEU A 100 -5.61 5.27 -15.18
N ASP A 101 -5.76 4.99 -13.89
CA ASP A 101 -6.24 3.69 -13.43
C ASP A 101 -7.74 3.42 -13.74
N GLN A 102 -8.47 4.39 -14.22
CA GLN A 102 -9.88 4.22 -14.59
C GLN A 102 -10.10 4.23 -16.08
N ASN A 103 -9.48 5.17 -16.78
CA ASN A 103 -9.82 5.51 -18.14
C ASN A 103 -8.79 5.06 -19.19
N ALA A 104 -7.54 4.72 -18.79
CA ALA A 104 -6.53 4.30 -19.75
C ALA A 104 -6.77 2.89 -20.31
N THR A 105 -6.47 2.72 -21.59
CA THR A 105 -6.41 1.41 -22.24
C THR A 105 -5.20 0.61 -21.76
N THR A 106 -5.17 -0.68 -22.09
CA THR A 106 -4.01 -1.52 -21.75
C THR A 106 -2.74 -1.02 -22.42
N GLU A 107 -2.80 -0.65 -23.70
CA GLU A 107 -1.67 -0.13 -24.49
C GLU A 107 -1.14 1.19 -23.93
N GLU A 108 -2.04 2.06 -23.47
CA GLU A 108 -1.65 3.30 -22.81
C GLU A 108 -0.95 3.02 -21.47
N LEU A 109 -1.43 2.03 -20.69
CA LEU A 109 -0.80 1.64 -19.43
C LEU A 109 0.54 0.93 -19.65
N GLU A 110 0.72 0.16 -20.72
CA GLU A 110 2.02 -0.41 -21.11
C GLU A 110 3.02 0.72 -21.44
N THR A 111 2.59 1.74 -22.16
CA THR A 111 3.40 2.94 -22.40
C THR A 111 3.77 3.64 -21.09
N VAL A 112 2.79 3.86 -20.22
CA VAL A 112 2.99 4.49 -18.90
C VAL A 112 3.94 3.69 -18.01
N ALA A 113 3.90 2.36 -18.08
CA ALA A 113 4.80 1.49 -17.33
C ALA A 113 6.28 1.79 -17.62
N THR A 114 6.62 2.17 -18.86
CA THR A 114 8.00 2.52 -19.24
C THR A 114 8.51 3.81 -18.60
N LEU A 115 7.61 4.63 -18.07
CA LEU A 115 7.92 5.93 -17.46
C LEU A 115 8.11 5.85 -15.94
N ILE A 116 7.70 4.74 -15.32
CA ILE A 116 7.73 4.53 -13.87
C ILE A 116 8.83 3.52 -13.54
N PRO A 117 9.83 3.89 -12.73
CA PRO A 117 10.86 2.94 -12.31
C PRO A 117 10.26 1.77 -11.51
N ASP A 118 10.78 0.57 -11.71
CA ASP A 118 10.37 -0.61 -10.94
C ASP A 118 10.50 -0.40 -9.41
N ALA A 119 11.51 0.33 -8.97
CA ALA A 119 11.71 0.70 -7.58
C ALA A 119 10.53 1.48 -6.97
N TRP A 120 9.78 2.25 -7.77
CA TRP A 120 8.59 2.96 -7.30
C TRP A 120 7.37 2.04 -7.19
N LEU A 121 7.35 0.94 -7.95
CA LEU A 121 6.31 -0.08 -7.92
C LEU A 121 6.59 -1.19 -6.89
N ALA A 122 7.84 -1.31 -6.43
CA ALA A 122 8.28 -2.34 -5.50
C ALA A 122 7.55 -2.36 -4.14
N PRO A 123 7.09 -1.21 -3.59
CA PRO A 123 6.32 -1.21 -2.34
C PRO A 123 4.94 -1.89 -2.41
N ALA A 124 4.50 -2.35 -3.57
CA ALA A 124 3.26 -3.12 -3.70
C ALA A 124 3.49 -4.62 -3.44
N ALA A 125 2.53 -5.28 -2.80
CA ALA A 125 2.43 -6.74 -2.78
C ALA A 125 1.91 -7.21 -4.14
N TYR A 126 2.80 -7.75 -4.96
CA TYR A 126 2.48 -8.21 -6.32
C TYR A 126 3.03 -9.60 -6.58
N GLY A 127 2.17 -10.53 -6.98
CA GLY A 127 2.52 -11.90 -7.33
C GLY A 127 1.59 -12.95 -6.76
N SER A 128 2.11 -14.16 -6.52
CA SER A 128 1.32 -15.26 -5.97
C SER A 128 0.78 -14.94 -4.56
N PRO A 129 -0.27 -15.64 -4.10
CA PRO A 129 -0.77 -15.46 -2.74
C PRO A 129 0.32 -15.55 -1.67
N SER A 130 1.28 -16.46 -1.83
CA SER A 130 2.39 -16.60 -0.88
C SER A 130 3.35 -15.39 -0.90
N VAL A 131 3.62 -14.82 -2.05
CA VAL A 131 4.41 -13.58 -2.20
C VAL A 131 3.69 -12.41 -1.54
N CYS A 132 2.38 -12.29 -1.76
CA CYS A 132 1.59 -11.25 -1.12
C CYS A 132 1.56 -11.42 0.43
N VAL A 133 1.47 -12.65 0.93
CA VAL A 133 1.54 -12.92 2.38
C VAL A 133 2.91 -12.54 2.96
N THR A 134 4.00 -12.82 2.25
CA THR A 134 5.33 -12.37 2.65
C THR A 134 5.39 -10.83 2.75
N ALA A 135 4.86 -10.13 1.77
CA ALA A 135 4.80 -8.66 1.78
C ALA A 135 3.92 -8.12 2.93
N ILE A 136 2.80 -8.79 3.25
CA ILE A 136 1.95 -8.44 4.40
C ILE A 136 2.74 -8.59 5.71
N ASN A 137 3.39 -9.73 5.91
CA ASN A 137 4.19 -9.97 7.12
C ASN A 137 5.34 -8.97 7.26
N HIS A 138 5.96 -8.62 6.14
CA HIS A 138 7.01 -7.60 6.11
C HIS A 138 6.53 -6.24 6.62
N GLN A 139 5.28 -5.83 6.36
CA GLN A 139 4.74 -4.58 6.93
C GLN A 139 4.71 -4.61 8.47
N PHE A 140 4.40 -5.75 9.06
CA PHE A 140 4.48 -5.92 10.51
C PHE A 140 5.93 -5.88 11.00
N ASP A 141 6.90 -6.41 10.24
CA ASP A 141 8.33 -6.36 10.59
C ASP A 141 8.89 -4.93 10.51
N LEU A 142 8.28 -4.07 9.70
CA LEU A 142 8.57 -2.62 9.66
C LEU A 142 7.98 -1.84 10.86
N GLY A 143 7.21 -2.52 11.73
CA GLY A 143 6.63 -1.96 12.94
C GLY A 143 5.17 -1.50 12.81
N CYS A 144 4.50 -1.81 11.72
CA CYS A 144 3.06 -1.54 11.58
C CYS A 144 2.25 -2.46 12.50
N ASP A 145 1.20 -1.91 13.11
CA ASP A 145 0.26 -2.64 13.98
C ASP A 145 -0.88 -3.30 13.19
N GLY A 146 -1.04 -2.94 11.93
CA GLY A 146 -2.05 -3.49 11.03
C GLY A 146 -1.74 -3.22 9.57
N VAL A 147 -2.37 -3.99 8.67
CA VAL A 147 -2.22 -3.85 7.22
C VAL A 147 -3.59 -3.79 6.57
N ILE A 148 -3.83 -2.73 5.80
CA ILE A 148 -4.99 -2.58 4.94
C ILE A 148 -4.60 -3.07 3.55
N LEU A 149 -5.25 -4.13 3.06
CA LEU A 149 -5.06 -4.61 1.69
C LEU A 149 -5.83 -3.69 0.75
N HIS A 150 -5.10 -2.90 -0.04
CA HIS A 150 -5.65 -1.80 -0.83
C HIS A 150 -5.68 -2.12 -2.33
N GLY A 151 -6.71 -1.61 -3.00
CA GLY A 151 -6.79 -1.61 -4.45
C GLY A 151 -7.43 -2.86 -5.08
N ALA A 152 -8.00 -3.74 -4.28
CA ALA A 152 -8.69 -4.94 -4.74
C ALA A 152 -10.02 -5.14 -4.00
N SER A 153 -10.97 -5.81 -4.64
CA SER A 153 -12.23 -6.22 -4.02
C SER A 153 -12.04 -7.43 -3.08
N PRO A 154 -12.97 -7.71 -2.16
CA PRO A 154 -12.89 -8.91 -1.32
C PRO A 154 -12.73 -10.21 -2.11
N GLN A 155 -13.41 -10.33 -3.25
CA GLN A 155 -13.33 -11.52 -4.12
C GLN A 155 -11.93 -11.67 -4.74
N GLU A 156 -11.31 -10.57 -5.16
CA GLU A 156 -9.94 -10.56 -5.70
C GLU A 156 -8.89 -10.84 -4.63
N LEU A 157 -9.17 -10.51 -3.39
CA LEU A 157 -8.27 -10.75 -2.25
C LEU A 157 -8.44 -12.14 -1.63
N GLU A 158 -9.51 -12.85 -1.94
CA GLU A 158 -9.86 -14.12 -1.28
C GLU A 158 -8.69 -15.13 -1.24
N PRO A 159 -7.97 -15.43 -2.35
CA PRO A 159 -6.86 -16.39 -2.31
C PRO A 159 -5.72 -15.94 -1.39
N ILE A 160 -5.48 -14.63 -1.33
CA ILE A 160 -4.41 -14.04 -0.49
C ILE A 160 -4.81 -14.09 0.99
N VAL A 161 -6.07 -13.74 1.30
CA VAL A 161 -6.60 -13.78 2.66
C VAL A 161 -6.64 -15.22 3.20
N GLN A 162 -7.01 -16.18 2.36
CA GLN A 162 -6.98 -17.60 2.73
C GLN A 162 -5.55 -18.08 3.00
N ALA A 163 -4.59 -17.72 2.14
CA ALA A 163 -3.18 -18.04 2.35
C ALA A 163 -2.63 -17.41 3.63
N TYR A 164 -2.99 -16.15 3.91
CA TYR A 164 -2.61 -15.46 5.15
C TYR A 164 -3.20 -16.14 6.39
N ALA A 165 -4.47 -16.53 6.35
CA ALA A 165 -5.14 -17.19 7.48
C ALA A 165 -4.45 -18.49 7.92
N VAL A 166 -3.88 -19.25 6.96
CA VAL A 166 -3.12 -20.47 7.24
C VAL A 166 -1.75 -20.18 7.85
N GLN A 167 -1.11 -19.07 7.45
CA GLN A 167 0.26 -18.73 7.84
C GLN A 167 0.35 -17.71 8.99
N ARG A 168 -0.81 -17.19 9.42
CA ARG A 168 -0.86 -16.15 10.45
C ARG A 168 -0.23 -16.61 11.75
N ASP A 169 0.76 -15.88 12.24
CA ASP A 169 1.29 -16.03 13.59
C ASP A 169 0.32 -15.40 14.61
N SER A 170 -0.52 -16.23 15.21
CA SER A 170 -1.50 -15.78 16.20
C SER A 170 -0.84 -15.26 17.49
N GLU A 171 0.36 -15.74 17.84
CA GLU A 171 1.09 -15.31 19.03
C GLU A 171 1.55 -13.86 18.90
N ARG A 172 1.96 -13.46 17.70
CA ARG A 172 2.36 -12.07 17.40
C ARG A 172 1.27 -11.06 17.77
N PHE A 173 0.01 -11.45 17.62
CA PHE A 173 -1.13 -10.54 17.76
C PHE A 173 -1.94 -10.72 19.05
N LYS A 174 -1.50 -11.61 19.96
CA LYS A 174 -2.25 -11.91 21.18
C LYS A 174 -2.42 -10.72 22.14
N HIS A 175 -1.55 -9.71 22.02
CA HIS A 175 -1.60 -8.49 22.82
C HIS A 175 -2.62 -7.48 22.29
N LEU A 176 -3.09 -7.63 21.04
CA LEU A 176 -4.08 -6.76 20.46
C LEU A 176 -5.48 -7.13 20.97
N PRO A 177 -6.34 -6.13 21.29
CA PRO A 177 -7.72 -6.43 21.69
C PRO A 177 -8.45 -7.15 20.56
N ALA A 178 -9.33 -8.09 20.92
CA ALA A 178 -10.19 -8.76 19.95
C ALA A 178 -11.03 -7.73 19.17
N ASN A 179 -11.33 -8.06 17.91
CA ASN A 179 -12.23 -7.22 17.12
C ASN A 179 -13.60 -7.12 17.84
N PRO A 180 -14.03 -5.91 18.25
CA PRO A 180 -15.27 -5.74 19.00
C PRO A 180 -16.52 -6.22 18.23
N ALA A 181 -16.45 -6.26 16.88
CA ALA A 181 -17.53 -6.81 16.05
C ALA A 181 -17.70 -8.34 16.20
N LEU A 182 -16.69 -9.05 16.74
CA LEU A 182 -16.74 -10.47 17.04
C LEU A 182 -17.05 -10.76 18.51
N ALA A 183 -17.17 -9.73 19.34
CA ALA A 183 -17.61 -9.93 20.71
C ALA A 183 -19.08 -10.43 20.70
N PRO A 184 -19.42 -11.50 21.45
CA PRO A 184 -20.81 -11.90 21.58
C PRO A 184 -21.61 -10.70 22.09
N SER A 185 -22.75 -10.43 21.44
CA SER A 185 -23.67 -9.40 21.91
C SER A 185 -23.90 -9.61 23.40
N ARG A 186 -23.59 -8.64 24.21
CA ARG A 186 -23.95 -8.69 25.65
C ARG A 186 -25.46 -8.77 25.70
N ALA A 187 -25.96 -9.96 26.08
CA ALA A 187 -27.36 -10.18 26.37
C ALA A 187 -27.81 -9.33 27.57
#